data_5c5998f4b45bd129cfa77d673f59d27c
#
_entry.id   5c5998f4b45bd129cfa77d673f59d27c
#
_cell.length_a   1.000
_cell.length_b   1.000
_cell.length_c   1.000
_cell.angle_alpha   90.00
_cell.angle_beta   90.00
_cell.angle_gamma   90.00
#
_symmetry.space_group_name_H-M   'P 1'
#
loop_
_entity.id
_entity.type
_entity.pdbx_description
1 polymer ?
#
loop_
_entity_poly.entity_id
_entity_poly.type
_entity_poly.pdbx_seq_one_letter_code
_entity_poly.pdbx_strand_id
1 'polypeptide(L)'
;MSSSRLDLAERYRLHALYETGMSMRAIASVLERAPSTISRELRRNQHARQSLPDHAQRLSEHRRTRASRRPRIDAERIARIEILLGEDFSPEQIAGRTGLASHEWIYRHIYADQKRGGRLFTHRRKRRRKRRRRGVRDGRRQLTQRPSVVEQRSRIGDWELDTIRASHGKAVVVSMTERRSRLHLLAYSPDGTAENVRNAIVQRLGRLRHTVHTLTADNGKEFADHRLIAACLQSDFYFADPYCAWQRGSNENANGLTRQYLPRQTDFSTIADAHLRWIEQRLYNRPRKILGFKTPLEVFSEEVLNSVANQS
;
A
#
# COMPACT_ATOMS: atom_id res chain seq x y z
N MET A 1 -29.18 28.61 -5.48
CA MET A 1 -30.55 28.02 -5.38
C MET A 1 -30.39 26.61 -4.81
N SER A 2 -31.06 26.35 -3.68
CA SER A 2 -30.95 25.04 -3.01
C SER A 2 -31.56 23.93 -3.87
N SER A 3 -30.78 22.90 -4.15
CA SER A 3 -31.18 21.68 -4.88
C SER A 3 -32.03 20.73 -4.02
N SER A 4 -32.83 21.28 -3.07
CA SER A 4 -33.63 20.47 -2.20
C SER A 4 -34.85 19.89 -2.95
N ARG A 5 -35.19 18.63 -2.64
CA ARG A 5 -36.38 17.95 -3.15
C ARG A 5 -37.64 18.64 -2.60
N LEU A 6 -38.75 18.53 -3.36
CA LEU A 6 -40.05 19.00 -2.83
C LEU A 6 -40.39 18.24 -1.57
N ASP A 7 -40.79 19.00 -0.54
CA ASP A 7 -41.38 18.46 0.69
C ASP A 7 -42.88 18.14 0.50
N LEU A 8 -43.51 17.63 1.53
CA LEU A 8 -44.92 17.25 1.45
C LEU A 8 -45.81 18.48 1.25
N ALA A 9 -45.54 19.62 1.93
CA ALA A 9 -46.32 20.84 1.79
C ALA A 9 -46.20 21.43 0.38
N GLU A 10 -44.99 21.42 -0.21
CA GLU A 10 -44.79 21.84 -1.58
C GLU A 10 -45.52 20.92 -2.56
N ARG A 11 -45.64 19.61 -2.29
CA ARG A 11 -46.42 18.66 -3.11
C ARG A 11 -47.91 18.94 -3.05
N TYR A 12 -48.44 19.29 -1.91
CA TYR A 12 -49.83 19.71 -1.79
C TYR A 12 -50.10 21.01 -2.55
N ARG A 13 -49.23 22.02 -2.46
CA ARG A 13 -49.35 23.26 -3.24
C ARG A 13 -49.21 22.99 -4.74
N LEU A 14 -48.25 22.13 -5.16
CA LEU A 14 -48.10 21.71 -6.54
C LEU A 14 -49.40 21.08 -7.09
N HIS A 15 -49.99 20.17 -6.33
CA HIS A 15 -51.22 19.50 -6.70
C HIS A 15 -52.38 20.49 -6.85
N ALA A 16 -52.61 21.36 -5.87
CA ALA A 16 -53.66 22.37 -5.90
C ALA A 16 -53.53 23.30 -7.13
N LEU A 17 -52.32 23.80 -7.41
CA LEU A 17 -52.08 24.66 -8.57
C LEU A 17 -52.20 23.89 -9.90
N TYR A 18 -51.85 22.61 -9.93
CA TYR A 18 -51.98 21.76 -11.13
C TYR A 18 -53.46 21.49 -11.47
N GLU A 19 -54.32 21.26 -10.46
CA GLU A 19 -55.78 21.06 -10.60
C GLU A 19 -56.50 22.33 -11.12
N THR A 20 -55.95 23.52 -10.86
CA THR A 20 -56.48 24.78 -11.43
C THR A 20 -56.12 24.98 -12.90
N GLY A 21 -55.37 24.06 -13.51
CA GLY A 21 -54.95 24.14 -14.91
C GLY A 21 -53.75 25.05 -15.15
N MET A 22 -53.01 25.47 -14.13
CA MET A 22 -51.82 26.30 -14.29
C MET A 22 -50.72 25.58 -15.08
N SER A 23 -50.02 26.34 -15.89
CA SER A 23 -48.86 25.80 -16.63
C SER A 23 -47.72 25.44 -15.70
N MET A 24 -46.90 24.44 -16.03
CA MET A 24 -45.75 24.03 -15.25
C MET A 24 -44.74 25.17 -14.99
N ARG A 25 -44.63 26.14 -15.92
CA ARG A 25 -43.78 27.33 -15.73
C ARG A 25 -44.34 28.28 -14.68
N ALA A 26 -45.65 28.49 -14.71
CA ALA A 26 -46.34 29.33 -13.74
C ALA A 26 -46.27 28.71 -12.31
N ILE A 27 -46.52 27.40 -12.21
CA ILE A 27 -46.37 26.65 -10.94
C ILE A 27 -44.96 26.73 -10.41
N ALA A 28 -43.95 26.58 -11.29
CA ALA A 28 -42.56 26.69 -10.91
C ALA A 28 -42.19 28.06 -10.34
N SER A 29 -42.74 29.14 -10.94
CA SER A 29 -42.57 30.50 -10.44
C SER A 29 -43.20 30.68 -9.05
N VAL A 30 -44.44 30.19 -8.84
CA VAL A 30 -45.13 30.27 -7.54
C VAL A 30 -44.43 29.50 -6.42
N LEU A 31 -43.83 28.35 -6.76
CA LEU A 31 -43.12 27.50 -5.79
C LEU A 31 -41.64 27.85 -5.67
N GLU A 32 -41.14 28.87 -6.38
CA GLU A 32 -39.72 29.26 -6.45
C GLU A 32 -38.80 28.07 -6.75
N ARG A 33 -39.25 27.21 -7.66
CA ARG A 33 -38.51 26.01 -8.12
C ARG A 33 -38.24 26.04 -9.62
N ALA A 34 -37.20 25.32 -10.06
CA ALA A 34 -36.97 25.20 -11.49
C ALA A 34 -38.10 24.44 -12.21
N PRO A 35 -38.57 24.89 -13.40
CA PRO A 35 -39.59 24.19 -14.17
C PRO A 35 -39.29 22.71 -14.42
N SER A 36 -38.03 22.38 -14.58
CA SER A 36 -37.56 21.00 -14.72
C SER A 36 -37.79 20.15 -13.46
N THR A 37 -37.77 20.75 -12.27
CA THR A 37 -38.10 20.08 -11.00
C THR A 37 -39.58 19.73 -10.95
N ILE A 38 -40.45 20.66 -11.30
CA ILE A 38 -41.92 20.44 -11.35
C ILE A 38 -42.27 19.35 -12.38
N SER A 39 -41.72 19.44 -13.59
CA SER A 39 -41.96 18.45 -14.65
C SER A 39 -41.50 17.06 -14.24
N ARG A 40 -40.31 16.94 -13.61
CA ARG A 40 -39.81 15.66 -13.13
C ARG A 40 -40.63 15.09 -11.99
N GLU A 41 -41.10 15.92 -11.07
CA GLU A 41 -41.93 15.52 -9.92
C GLU A 41 -43.25 14.93 -10.43
N LEU A 42 -43.97 15.64 -11.29
CA LEU A 42 -45.22 15.17 -11.88
C LEU A 42 -45.01 13.87 -12.65
N ARG A 43 -44.05 13.83 -13.59
CA ARG A 43 -43.79 12.63 -14.42
C ARG A 43 -43.39 11.40 -13.61
N ARG A 44 -42.65 11.57 -12.51
CA ARG A 44 -42.16 10.45 -11.69
C ARG A 44 -43.16 9.92 -10.68
N ASN A 45 -44.15 10.73 -10.31
CA ASN A 45 -45.01 10.45 -9.17
C ASN A 45 -46.50 10.41 -9.53
N GLN A 46 -46.86 10.57 -10.83
CA GLN A 46 -48.23 10.35 -11.30
C GLN A 46 -48.64 8.88 -11.16
N HIS A 47 -49.85 8.65 -10.65
CA HIS A 47 -50.52 7.37 -10.70
C HIS A 47 -51.88 7.56 -11.39
N ALA A 48 -52.20 6.75 -12.40
CA ALA A 48 -53.43 6.82 -13.15
C ALA A 48 -53.82 8.24 -13.68
N ARG A 49 -52.81 9.03 -14.10
CA ARG A 49 -52.90 10.44 -14.54
C ARG A 49 -53.27 11.45 -13.44
N GLN A 50 -53.31 11.02 -12.18
CA GLN A 50 -53.52 11.93 -11.03
C GLN A 50 -52.20 12.07 -10.22
N SER A 51 -51.95 13.32 -9.77
CA SER A 51 -50.83 13.63 -8.88
C SER A 51 -51.31 13.68 -7.44
N LEU A 52 -51.24 12.59 -6.71
CA LEU A 52 -51.64 12.55 -5.31
C LEU A 52 -50.41 12.84 -4.41
N PRO A 53 -50.42 13.95 -3.60
CA PRO A 53 -49.25 14.40 -2.83
C PRO A 53 -48.66 13.33 -1.90
N ASP A 54 -49.54 12.63 -1.13
CA ASP A 54 -49.10 11.55 -0.22
C ASP A 54 -48.49 10.35 -0.94
N HIS A 55 -49.05 10.00 -2.10
CA HIS A 55 -48.51 8.94 -2.93
C HIS A 55 -47.14 9.33 -3.49
N ALA A 56 -47.00 10.57 -3.98
CA ALA A 56 -45.73 11.12 -4.44
C ALA A 56 -44.69 11.14 -3.35
N GLN A 57 -45.06 11.49 -2.12
CA GLN A 57 -44.18 11.46 -0.95
C GLN A 57 -43.69 10.03 -0.68
N ARG A 58 -44.60 9.06 -0.56
CA ARG A 58 -44.27 7.64 -0.33
C ARG A 58 -43.36 7.08 -1.43
N LEU A 59 -43.64 7.37 -2.68
CA LEU A 59 -42.78 6.95 -3.79
C LEU A 59 -41.37 7.55 -3.73
N SER A 60 -41.28 8.84 -3.34
CA SER A 60 -39.99 9.52 -3.18
C SER A 60 -39.18 8.92 -2.02
N GLU A 61 -39.80 8.62 -0.90
CA GLU A 61 -39.20 7.98 0.26
C GLU A 61 -38.76 6.53 -0.05
N HIS A 62 -39.62 5.75 -0.71
CA HIS A 62 -39.30 4.40 -1.13
C HIS A 62 -38.10 4.34 -2.09
N ARG A 63 -38.04 5.27 -3.07
CA ARG A 63 -36.89 5.38 -3.96
C ARG A 63 -35.60 5.75 -3.19
N ARG A 64 -35.71 6.66 -2.22
CA ARG A 64 -34.57 7.03 -1.35
C ARG A 64 -34.06 5.82 -0.55
N THR A 65 -34.98 5.11 0.09
CA THR A 65 -34.65 3.91 0.87
C THR A 65 -34.06 2.80 -0.02
N ARG A 66 -34.65 2.56 -1.20
CA ARG A 66 -34.13 1.58 -2.17
C ARG A 66 -32.75 1.95 -2.71
N ALA A 67 -32.50 3.23 -2.98
CA ALA A 67 -31.20 3.69 -3.44
C ALA A 67 -30.12 3.59 -2.35
N SER A 68 -30.49 3.83 -1.07
CA SER A 68 -29.57 3.68 0.06
C SER A 68 -29.31 2.22 0.44
N ARG A 69 -30.24 1.30 0.12
CA ARG A 69 -30.10 -0.14 0.39
C ARG A 69 -29.27 -0.89 -0.65
N ARG A 70 -29.06 -0.34 -1.85
CA ARG A 70 -28.17 -0.98 -2.82
C ARG A 70 -26.74 -0.92 -2.28
N PRO A 71 -26.08 -2.05 -2.09
CA PRO A 71 -24.67 -2.07 -1.71
C PRO A 71 -23.91 -1.34 -2.83
N ARG A 72 -23.13 -0.33 -2.46
CA ARG A 72 -22.27 0.42 -3.40
C ARG A 72 -21.15 -0.46 -3.94
N ILE A 73 -20.85 -1.56 -3.26
CA ILE A 73 -19.82 -2.54 -3.59
C ILE A 73 -20.50 -3.89 -3.67
N ASP A 74 -20.40 -4.53 -4.83
CA ASP A 74 -20.98 -5.83 -5.12
C ASP A 74 -20.16 -6.98 -4.48
N ALA A 75 -20.71 -8.19 -4.53
CA ALA A 75 -20.10 -9.38 -3.93
C ALA A 75 -18.76 -9.75 -4.57
N GLU A 76 -18.60 -9.54 -5.89
CA GLU A 76 -17.37 -9.82 -6.62
C GLU A 76 -16.22 -8.93 -6.13
N ARG A 77 -16.46 -7.62 -6.00
CA ARG A 77 -15.49 -6.68 -5.46
C ARG A 77 -15.12 -7.02 -4.02
N ILE A 78 -16.10 -7.42 -3.21
CA ILE A 78 -15.85 -7.86 -1.82
C ILE A 78 -14.92 -9.07 -1.82
N ALA A 79 -15.23 -10.12 -2.58
CA ALA A 79 -14.41 -11.32 -2.68
C ALA A 79 -12.97 -10.98 -3.12
N ARG A 80 -12.82 -10.11 -4.11
CA ARG A 80 -11.51 -9.67 -4.58
C ARG A 80 -10.73 -8.87 -3.52
N ILE A 81 -11.41 -8.04 -2.74
CA ILE A 81 -10.81 -7.32 -1.60
C ILE A 81 -10.33 -8.31 -0.54
N GLU A 82 -11.13 -9.33 -0.21
CA GLU A 82 -10.79 -10.34 0.79
C GLU A 82 -9.59 -11.20 0.36
N ILE A 83 -9.49 -11.57 -0.93
CA ILE A 83 -8.32 -12.24 -1.49
C ILE A 83 -7.06 -11.37 -1.29
N LEU A 84 -7.11 -10.09 -1.64
CA LEU A 84 -5.98 -9.19 -1.50
C LEU A 84 -5.60 -8.94 -0.02
N LEU A 85 -6.57 -8.92 0.89
CA LEU A 85 -6.31 -8.90 2.33
C LEU A 85 -5.58 -10.18 2.76
N GLY A 86 -5.99 -11.36 2.26
CA GLY A 86 -5.30 -12.64 2.48
C GLY A 86 -3.88 -12.68 1.92
N GLU A 87 -3.58 -11.83 0.94
CA GLU A 87 -2.23 -11.58 0.43
C GLU A 87 -1.47 -10.50 1.24
N ASP A 88 -1.98 -10.12 2.40
CA ASP A 88 -1.42 -9.12 3.32
C ASP A 88 -1.35 -7.70 2.76
N PHE A 89 -2.16 -7.37 1.76
CA PHE A 89 -2.28 -5.98 1.31
C PHE A 89 -3.02 -5.16 2.37
N SER A 90 -2.54 -3.95 2.63
CA SER A 90 -3.29 -3.03 3.50
C SER A 90 -4.51 -2.46 2.77
N PRO A 91 -5.56 -2.02 3.50
CA PRO A 91 -6.70 -1.32 2.92
C PRO A 91 -6.31 -0.14 2.01
N GLU A 92 -5.27 0.62 2.37
CA GLU A 92 -4.75 1.72 1.55
C GLU A 92 -4.11 1.23 0.25
N GLN A 93 -3.38 0.11 0.29
CA GLN A 93 -2.77 -0.50 -0.89
C GLN A 93 -3.84 -1.03 -1.85
N ILE A 94 -4.87 -1.70 -1.33
CA ILE A 94 -6.00 -2.20 -2.12
C ILE A 94 -6.73 -1.02 -2.78
N ALA A 95 -7.11 -0.01 -1.99
CA ALA A 95 -7.82 1.15 -2.50
C ALA A 95 -7.01 1.90 -3.57
N GLY A 96 -5.72 2.16 -3.33
CA GLY A 96 -4.86 2.92 -4.23
C GLY A 96 -4.48 2.17 -5.51
N ARG A 97 -4.35 0.83 -5.44
CA ARG A 97 -3.98 0.02 -6.61
C ARG A 97 -5.17 -0.34 -7.49
N THR A 98 -6.32 -0.63 -6.89
CA THR A 98 -7.44 -1.25 -7.58
C THR A 98 -8.65 -0.36 -7.76
N GLY A 99 -8.84 0.64 -6.89
CA GLY A 99 -10.05 1.46 -6.88
C GLY A 99 -11.34 0.70 -6.54
N LEU A 100 -11.25 -0.57 -6.11
CA LEU A 100 -12.43 -1.41 -5.83
C LEU A 100 -13.33 -0.82 -4.73
N ALA A 101 -12.71 -0.21 -3.72
CA ALA A 101 -13.39 0.47 -2.62
C ALA A 101 -12.47 1.52 -1.98
N SER A 102 -13.04 2.46 -1.20
CA SER A 102 -12.21 3.34 -0.37
C SER A 102 -11.59 2.56 0.79
N HIS A 103 -10.42 3.01 1.26
CA HIS A 103 -9.76 2.34 2.38
C HIS A 103 -10.59 2.37 3.67
N GLU A 104 -11.41 3.41 3.91
CA GLU A 104 -12.32 3.49 5.04
C GLU A 104 -13.41 2.41 4.95
N TRP A 105 -13.93 2.16 3.74
CA TRP A 105 -14.90 1.09 3.55
C TRP A 105 -14.29 -0.28 3.86
N ILE A 106 -13.06 -0.53 3.39
CA ILE A 106 -12.35 -1.79 3.65
C ILE A 106 -12.08 -1.96 5.14
N TYR A 107 -11.67 -0.91 5.86
CA TYR A 107 -11.54 -0.96 7.32
C TYR A 107 -12.86 -1.31 8.00
N ARG A 108 -13.97 -0.68 7.59
CA ARG A 108 -15.30 -0.99 8.14
C ARG A 108 -15.70 -2.43 7.87
N HIS A 109 -15.40 -2.96 6.69
CA HIS A 109 -15.65 -4.35 6.33
C HIS A 109 -14.87 -5.32 7.24
N ILE A 110 -13.57 -5.07 7.46
CA ILE A 110 -12.74 -5.88 8.38
C ILE A 110 -13.31 -5.85 9.81
N TYR A 111 -13.72 -4.68 10.33
CA TYR A 111 -14.31 -4.60 11.67
C TYR A 111 -15.69 -5.25 11.76
N ALA A 112 -16.48 -5.18 10.72
CA ALA A 112 -17.77 -5.87 10.65
C ALA A 112 -17.58 -7.40 10.61
N ASP A 113 -16.59 -7.87 9.88
CA ASP A 113 -16.19 -9.29 9.85
C ASP A 113 -15.73 -9.75 11.23
N GLN A 114 -14.85 -9.00 11.90
CA GLN A 114 -14.38 -9.31 13.25
C GLN A 114 -15.54 -9.41 14.27
N LYS A 115 -16.53 -8.51 14.19
CA LYS A 115 -17.73 -8.56 15.06
C LYS A 115 -18.58 -9.81 14.84
N ARG A 116 -18.52 -10.41 13.65
CA ARG A 116 -19.20 -11.67 13.30
C ARG A 116 -18.35 -12.92 13.57
N GLY A 117 -17.18 -12.77 14.20
CA GLY A 117 -16.25 -13.87 14.48
C GLY A 117 -15.29 -14.22 13.33
N GLY A 118 -15.26 -13.43 12.27
CA GLY A 118 -14.34 -13.60 11.14
C GLY A 118 -12.90 -13.26 11.47
N ARG A 119 -11.97 -13.56 10.54
CA ARG A 119 -10.52 -13.47 10.76
C ARG A 119 -9.81 -12.45 9.86
N LEU A 120 -10.49 -11.63 9.09
CA LEU A 120 -9.86 -10.64 8.20
C LEU A 120 -8.91 -9.68 8.93
N PHE A 121 -9.18 -9.39 10.21
CA PHE A 121 -8.34 -8.54 11.04
C PHE A 121 -6.92 -9.09 11.29
N THR A 122 -6.71 -10.40 11.16
CA THR A 122 -5.40 -11.05 11.38
C THR A 122 -4.36 -10.65 10.34
N HIS A 123 -4.80 -10.29 9.13
CA HIS A 123 -3.94 -9.81 8.03
C HIS A 123 -3.47 -8.37 8.21
N ARG A 124 -3.94 -7.68 9.28
CA ARG A 124 -3.51 -6.31 9.55
C ARG A 124 -2.14 -6.26 10.22
N ARG A 125 -1.26 -5.39 9.72
CA ARG A 125 0.05 -5.14 10.32
C ARG A 125 -0.09 -4.59 11.75
N LYS A 126 0.49 -5.26 12.73
CA LYS A 126 0.58 -4.77 14.12
C LYS A 126 1.60 -3.63 14.21
N ARG A 127 1.22 -2.50 14.82
CA ARG A 127 2.10 -1.32 15.00
C ARG A 127 3.18 -1.60 16.05
N ARG A 128 4.46 -1.29 15.76
CA ARG A 128 5.61 -1.62 16.61
C ARG A 128 6.09 -0.46 17.48
N ARG A 129 6.68 -0.77 18.65
CA ARG A 129 7.32 0.15 19.62
C ARG A 129 8.79 0.49 19.24
N LYS A 130 9.30 1.67 19.71
CA LYS A 130 10.63 2.27 19.44
C LYS A 130 11.84 1.46 19.98
N ARG A 131 13.00 1.62 19.34
CA ARG A 131 14.27 0.91 19.57
C ARG A 131 15.35 1.74 20.30
N ARG A 132 16.34 1.07 20.95
CA ARG A 132 17.53 1.62 21.63
C ARG A 132 18.79 1.63 20.74
N ARG A 133 19.78 2.49 21.06
CA ARG A 133 20.99 2.87 20.29
C ARG A 133 22.25 2.08 20.66
N ARG A 134 23.25 1.97 19.74
CA ARG A 134 24.59 1.39 19.92
C ARG A 134 25.70 2.19 19.19
N GLY A 135 26.96 2.11 19.63
CA GLY A 135 28.10 2.97 19.32
C GLY A 135 29.01 2.62 18.11
N VAL A 136 30.07 3.38 17.90
CA VAL A 136 30.90 3.64 16.68
C VAL A 136 32.17 2.80 16.58
N ARG A 137 32.70 2.59 15.34
CA ARG A 137 34.04 2.08 15.00
C ARG A 137 34.65 2.79 13.80
N ASP A 138 35.99 2.89 13.77
CA ASP A 138 36.80 3.74 12.88
C ASP A 138 37.32 3.05 11.62
N GLY A 139 37.65 3.82 10.55
CA GLY A 139 38.35 3.35 9.34
C GLY A 139 37.48 2.96 8.13
N ARG A 140 36.20 3.33 8.06
CA ARG A 140 35.27 2.99 6.97
C ARG A 140 34.83 4.23 6.18
N ARG A 141 34.61 4.10 4.86
CA ARG A 141 34.04 5.18 4.02
C ARG A 141 32.67 5.58 4.56
N GLN A 142 32.53 6.83 4.96
CA GLN A 142 31.27 7.38 5.50
C GLN A 142 30.30 7.81 4.39
N LEU A 143 29.02 7.96 4.75
CA LEU A 143 27.99 8.39 3.80
C LEU A 143 28.21 9.78 3.22
N THR A 144 28.95 10.64 3.88
CA THR A 144 29.35 11.97 3.36
C THR A 144 30.14 11.89 2.06
N GLN A 145 30.77 10.74 1.78
CA GLN A 145 31.52 10.46 0.54
C GLN A 145 30.65 9.78 -0.53
N ARG A 146 29.38 9.48 -0.23
CA ARG A 146 28.48 8.80 -1.16
C ARG A 146 27.91 9.79 -2.19
N PRO A 147 27.84 9.42 -3.49
CA PRO A 147 27.31 10.29 -4.52
C PRO A 147 25.89 10.79 -4.22
N SER A 148 25.59 12.05 -4.50
CA SER A 148 24.27 12.66 -4.24
C SER A 148 23.09 11.95 -4.93
N VAL A 149 23.35 11.34 -6.10
CA VAL A 149 22.37 10.55 -6.86
C VAL A 149 21.75 9.43 -6.00
N VAL A 150 22.51 8.88 -5.05
CA VAL A 150 22.04 7.82 -4.13
C VAL A 150 21.02 8.39 -3.14
N GLU A 151 21.24 9.61 -2.64
CA GLU A 151 20.29 10.29 -1.74
C GLU A 151 19.00 10.67 -2.46
N GLN A 152 19.11 11.15 -3.69
CA GLN A 152 17.98 11.50 -4.55
C GLN A 152 17.15 10.28 -4.98
N ARG A 153 17.72 9.06 -4.86
CA ARG A 153 17.08 7.81 -5.31
C ARG A 153 16.66 7.89 -6.77
N SER A 154 17.47 8.51 -7.60
CA SER A 154 17.13 8.79 -8.99
C SER A 154 17.45 7.63 -9.93
N ARG A 155 18.24 6.64 -9.48
CA ARG A 155 18.59 5.42 -10.23
C ARG A 155 18.33 4.17 -9.39
N ILE A 156 18.27 3.01 -10.03
CA ILE A 156 18.34 1.69 -9.38
C ILE A 156 19.80 1.31 -9.11
N GLY A 157 19.99 0.28 -8.28
CA GLY A 157 21.30 -0.32 -8.03
C GLY A 157 22.01 0.20 -6.78
N ASP A 158 21.35 1.03 -6.01
CA ASP A 158 21.87 1.52 -4.73
C ASP A 158 21.18 0.74 -3.57
N TRP A 159 21.93 -0.15 -2.91
CA TRP A 159 21.41 -1.13 -1.96
C TRP A 159 21.75 -0.79 -0.51
N GLU A 160 20.79 -0.99 0.37
CA GLU A 160 20.96 -0.96 1.83
C GLU A 160 21.03 -2.40 2.37
N LEU A 161 22.08 -2.72 3.12
CA LEU A 161 22.35 -4.04 3.70
C LEU A 161 22.09 -4.03 5.21
N ASP A 162 21.57 -5.13 5.74
CA ASP A 162 21.40 -5.34 7.19
C ASP A 162 21.33 -6.85 7.49
N THR A 163 21.41 -7.21 8.77
CA THR A 163 21.17 -8.58 9.21
C THR A 163 19.94 -8.66 10.12
N ILE A 164 19.11 -9.63 9.86
CA ILE A 164 17.93 -9.96 10.68
C ILE A 164 18.31 -11.15 11.56
N ARG A 165 18.25 -10.98 12.88
CA ARG A 165 18.65 -12.02 13.87
C ARG A 165 17.41 -12.55 14.61
N ALA A 166 17.35 -13.85 14.84
CA ALA A 166 16.42 -14.47 15.79
C ALA A 166 16.74 -14.09 17.25
N SER A 167 15.88 -14.49 18.17
CA SER A 167 16.15 -14.35 19.62
C SER A 167 17.23 -15.31 20.08
N HIS A 168 17.31 -16.48 19.43
CA HIS A 168 18.22 -17.58 19.74
C HIS A 168 18.89 -18.06 18.46
N GLY A 169 20.00 -18.78 18.60
CA GLY A 169 20.76 -19.32 17.49
C GLY A 169 21.78 -18.36 16.88
N LYS A 170 22.65 -18.90 16.04
CA LYS A 170 23.72 -18.16 15.36
C LYS A 170 23.31 -17.69 13.96
N ALA A 171 22.39 -18.42 13.31
CA ALA A 171 21.93 -18.15 11.98
C ALA A 171 21.30 -16.77 11.84
N VAL A 172 21.55 -16.12 10.71
CA VAL A 172 21.02 -14.80 10.39
C VAL A 172 20.43 -14.80 8.98
N VAL A 173 19.50 -13.90 8.73
CA VAL A 173 19.04 -13.61 7.37
C VAL A 173 19.61 -12.25 6.97
N VAL A 174 20.42 -12.25 5.92
CA VAL A 174 20.95 -11.01 5.32
C VAL A 174 19.84 -10.39 4.49
N SER A 175 19.56 -9.12 4.74
CA SER A 175 18.55 -8.35 4.01
C SER A 175 19.21 -7.28 3.16
N MET A 176 18.76 -7.19 1.91
CA MET A 176 19.27 -6.29 0.89
C MET A 176 18.09 -5.54 0.30
N THR A 177 18.04 -4.21 0.50
CA THR A 177 16.93 -3.38 0.03
C THR A 177 17.43 -2.37 -0.99
N GLU A 178 16.90 -2.42 -2.20
CA GLU A 178 17.17 -1.42 -3.24
C GLU A 178 16.43 -0.11 -2.90
N ARG A 179 17.14 1.03 -3.01
CA ARG A 179 16.69 2.32 -2.45
C ARG A 179 15.58 2.97 -3.25
N ARG A 180 15.58 2.88 -4.58
CA ARG A 180 14.59 3.49 -5.47
C ARG A 180 13.32 2.64 -5.56
N SER A 181 13.47 1.42 -6.03
CA SER A 181 12.34 0.49 -6.27
C SER A 181 11.73 -0.10 -5.00
N ARG A 182 12.49 -0.11 -3.88
CA ARG A 182 12.14 -0.81 -2.65
C ARG A 182 12.13 -2.33 -2.80
N LEU A 183 12.76 -2.87 -3.86
CA LEU A 183 12.97 -4.30 -4.01
C LEU A 183 13.75 -4.81 -2.80
N HIS A 184 13.28 -5.90 -2.22
CA HIS A 184 13.84 -6.45 -0.98
C HIS A 184 14.18 -7.91 -1.17
N LEU A 185 15.48 -8.23 -1.05
CA LEU A 185 16.04 -9.55 -1.21
C LEU A 185 16.52 -10.06 0.14
N LEU A 186 16.44 -11.38 0.31
CA LEU A 186 16.83 -12.10 1.52
C LEU A 186 17.80 -13.21 1.18
N ALA A 187 18.80 -13.43 2.03
CA ALA A 187 19.72 -14.55 1.90
C ALA A 187 19.96 -15.18 3.28
N TYR A 188 19.98 -16.50 3.32
CA TYR A 188 20.35 -17.24 4.52
C TYR A 188 21.87 -17.16 4.77
N SER A 189 22.26 -17.04 6.03
CA SER A 189 23.63 -17.20 6.47
C SER A 189 23.64 -18.07 7.74
N PRO A 190 24.46 -19.12 7.81
CA PRO A 190 24.48 -20.04 8.94
C PRO A 190 24.88 -19.37 10.26
N ASP A 191 25.60 -18.26 10.16
CA ASP A 191 25.93 -17.38 11.28
C ASP A 191 26.13 -15.94 10.82
N GLY A 192 26.50 -15.05 11.74
CA GLY A 192 26.79 -13.63 11.47
C GLY A 192 28.27 -13.34 11.25
N THR A 193 29.08 -14.31 10.85
CA THR A 193 30.50 -14.07 10.50
C THR A 193 30.60 -13.23 9.22
N ALA A 194 31.70 -12.46 9.10
CA ALA A 194 31.90 -11.62 7.91
C ALA A 194 31.96 -12.46 6.64
N GLU A 195 32.62 -13.61 6.70
CA GLU A 195 32.75 -14.52 5.58
C GLU A 195 31.40 -15.06 5.08
N ASN A 196 30.56 -15.60 5.97
CA ASN A 196 29.29 -16.17 5.61
C ASN A 196 28.30 -15.09 5.11
N VAL A 197 28.32 -13.92 5.74
CA VAL A 197 27.53 -12.76 5.29
C VAL A 197 27.99 -12.27 3.91
N ARG A 198 29.31 -12.18 3.66
CA ARG A 198 29.87 -11.87 2.35
C ARG A 198 29.37 -12.87 1.30
N ASN A 199 29.51 -14.16 1.56
CA ASN A 199 29.12 -15.21 0.63
C ASN A 199 27.62 -15.11 0.30
N ALA A 200 26.75 -14.89 1.29
CA ALA A 200 25.32 -14.70 1.10
C ALA A 200 25.00 -13.47 0.22
N ILE A 201 25.69 -12.34 0.44
CA ILE A 201 25.51 -11.11 -0.36
C ILE A 201 25.96 -11.33 -1.80
N VAL A 202 27.19 -11.84 -1.99
CA VAL A 202 27.77 -12.04 -3.32
C VAL A 202 26.96 -13.05 -4.13
N GLN A 203 26.53 -14.16 -3.52
CA GLN A 203 25.68 -15.14 -4.19
C GLN A 203 24.34 -14.53 -4.63
N ARG A 204 23.75 -13.68 -3.80
CA ARG A 204 22.41 -13.14 -4.05
C ARG A 204 22.41 -11.97 -5.02
N LEU A 205 23.33 -11.01 -4.88
CA LEU A 205 23.45 -9.85 -5.75
C LEU A 205 24.31 -10.11 -6.99
N GLY A 206 25.12 -11.16 -7.00
CA GLY A 206 26.00 -11.47 -8.13
C GLY A 206 25.25 -11.67 -9.46
N ARG A 207 24.01 -12.18 -9.41
CA ARG A 207 23.12 -12.28 -10.58
C ARG A 207 22.67 -10.92 -11.13
N LEU A 208 22.75 -9.89 -10.29
CA LEU A 208 22.34 -8.52 -10.59
C LEU A 208 23.54 -7.56 -10.66
N ARG A 209 24.79 -8.08 -10.68
CA ARG A 209 26.04 -7.29 -10.53
C ARG A 209 26.09 -6.07 -11.45
N HIS A 210 25.61 -6.20 -12.68
CA HIS A 210 25.61 -5.10 -13.66
C HIS A 210 24.69 -3.93 -13.29
N THR A 211 23.78 -4.14 -12.35
CA THR A 211 22.88 -3.13 -11.83
C THR A 211 23.22 -2.71 -10.40
N VAL A 212 24.33 -3.21 -9.80
CA VAL A 212 24.75 -2.86 -8.45
C VAL A 212 25.78 -1.73 -8.53
N HIS A 213 25.43 -0.54 -8.03
CA HIS A 213 26.31 0.62 -8.03
C HIS A 213 26.90 0.88 -6.66
N THR A 214 26.07 0.94 -5.63
CA THR A 214 26.51 1.20 -4.27
C THR A 214 25.86 0.26 -3.26
N LEU A 215 26.63 -0.08 -2.23
CA LEU A 215 26.18 -0.84 -1.07
C LEU A 215 26.34 0.01 0.17
N THR A 216 25.34 0.04 1.03
CA THR A 216 25.38 0.78 2.29
C THR A 216 24.98 -0.12 3.47
N ALA A 217 25.87 -0.28 4.45
CA ALA A 217 25.62 -1.06 5.65
C ALA A 217 25.76 -0.22 6.91
N ASP A 218 25.46 -0.81 8.09
CA ASP A 218 25.89 -0.24 9.36
C ASP A 218 27.32 -0.67 9.68
N ASN A 219 27.84 -0.16 10.79
CA ASN A 219 29.18 -0.47 11.26
C ASN A 219 29.29 -1.86 11.95
N GLY A 220 28.41 -2.81 11.62
CA GLY A 220 28.42 -4.17 12.15
C GLY A 220 29.71 -4.92 11.82
N LYS A 221 30.10 -5.87 12.69
CA LYS A 221 31.28 -6.75 12.47
C LYS A 221 31.03 -7.69 11.28
N GLU A 222 29.80 -8.01 11.02
CA GLU A 222 29.34 -8.86 9.92
C GLU A 222 29.65 -8.30 8.53
N PHE A 223 29.97 -7.01 8.43
CA PHE A 223 30.38 -6.35 7.19
C PHE A 223 31.89 -6.04 7.16
N ALA A 224 32.71 -6.75 7.94
CA ALA A 224 34.17 -6.55 7.95
C ALA A 224 34.78 -6.83 6.56
N ASP A 225 34.24 -7.79 5.83
CA ASP A 225 34.68 -8.17 4.48
C ASP A 225 34.14 -7.23 3.37
N HIS A 226 33.72 -6.02 3.70
CA HIS A 226 33.14 -5.06 2.76
C HIS A 226 33.98 -4.80 1.51
N ARG A 227 35.33 -4.80 1.61
CA ARG A 227 36.24 -4.63 0.48
C ARG A 227 36.13 -5.78 -0.51
N LEU A 228 36.02 -7.03 -0.02
CA LEU A 228 35.84 -8.20 -0.86
C LEU A 228 34.44 -8.21 -1.51
N ILE A 229 33.41 -7.84 -0.78
CA ILE A 229 32.06 -7.68 -1.34
C ILE A 229 32.07 -6.66 -2.48
N ALA A 230 32.66 -5.48 -2.26
CA ALA A 230 32.79 -4.42 -3.25
C ALA A 230 33.52 -4.88 -4.51
N ALA A 231 34.65 -5.59 -4.34
CA ALA A 231 35.41 -6.14 -5.45
C ALA A 231 34.63 -7.18 -6.26
N CYS A 232 33.96 -8.14 -5.59
CA CYS A 232 33.17 -9.18 -6.25
C CYS A 232 31.97 -8.60 -7.04
N LEU A 233 31.35 -7.56 -6.53
CA LEU A 233 30.17 -6.93 -7.14
C LEU A 233 30.53 -5.73 -8.04
N GLN A 234 31.82 -5.34 -8.10
CA GLN A 234 32.30 -4.16 -8.83
C GLN A 234 31.54 -2.89 -8.45
N SER A 235 31.34 -2.67 -7.14
CA SER A 235 30.51 -1.62 -6.58
C SER A 235 31.23 -0.89 -5.46
N ASP A 236 30.78 0.33 -5.14
CA ASP A 236 31.28 1.06 -3.98
C ASP A 236 30.55 0.66 -2.69
N PHE A 237 31.28 0.57 -1.58
CA PHE A 237 30.73 0.21 -0.28
C PHE A 237 30.87 1.37 0.72
N TYR A 238 29.75 1.76 1.34
CA TYR A 238 29.66 2.86 2.29
C TYR A 238 29.07 2.39 3.62
N PHE A 239 29.38 3.12 4.69
CA PHE A 239 28.85 2.85 6.01
C PHE A 239 28.02 4.02 6.52
N ALA A 240 26.86 3.71 7.10
CA ALA A 240 26.02 4.71 7.73
C ALA A 240 26.76 5.33 8.93
N ASP A 241 26.55 6.65 9.10
CA ASP A 241 27.11 7.35 10.23
C ASP A 241 26.58 6.77 11.53
N PRO A 242 27.40 6.77 12.58
CA PRO A 242 26.98 6.33 13.90
C PRO A 242 25.74 7.10 14.35
N TYR A 243 24.79 6.37 14.94
CA TYR A 243 23.52 6.91 15.44
C TYR A 243 22.54 7.47 14.37
N CYS A 244 22.89 7.43 13.10
CA CYS A 244 22.08 7.92 11.99
C CYS A 244 21.24 6.80 11.33
N ALA A 245 20.44 6.06 12.13
CA ALA A 245 19.58 4.98 11.61
C ALA A 245 18.60 5.45 10.51
N TRP A 246 18.22 6.73 10.49
CA TRP A 246 17.37 7.33 9.46
C TRP A 246 17.99 7.30 8.05
N GLN A 247 19.32 7.24 7.96
CA GLN A 247 20.04 7.12 6.68
C GLN A 247 19.78 5.79 5.97
N ARG A 248 19.28 4.75 6.69
CA ARG A 248 18.89 3.43 6.17
C ARG A 248 17.39 3.13 6.37
N GLY A 249 16.56 4.15 6.29
CA GLY A 249 15.12 4.04 6.52
C GLY A 249 14.39 3.08 5.58
N SER A 250 14.94 2.81 4.37
CA SER A 250 14.37 1.83 3.44
C SER A 250 14.48 0.43 4.01
N ASN A 251 15.65 0.08 4.51
CA ASN A 251 15.93 -1.25 5.05
C ASN A 251 15.21 -1.47 6.39
N GLU A 252 15.18 -0.49 7.28
CA GLU A 252 14.42 -0.60 8.53
C GLU A 252 12.94 -0.89 8.28
N ASN A 253 12.32 -0.21 7.31
CA ASN A 253 10.93 -0.47 6.95
C ASN A 253 10.77 -1.87 6.35
N ALA A 254 11.65 -2.30 5.44
CA ALA A 254 11.59 -3.60 4.79
C ALA A 254 11.80 -4.73 5.81
N ASN A 255 12.78 -4.60 6.69
CA ASN A 255 13.00 -5.54 7.80
C ASN A 255 11.79 -5.62 8.74
N GLY A 256 11.13 -4.49 8.98
CA GLY A 256 9.88 -4.45 9.72
C GLY A 256 8.75 -5.22 9.06
N LEU A 257 8.69 -5.29 7.73
CA LEU A 257 7.74 -6.11 6.96
C LEU A 257 8.15 -7.59 6.99
N THR A 258 9.43 -7.89 6.78
CA THR A 258 9.97 -9.26 6.85
C THR A 258 9.67 -9.90 8.21
N ARG A 259 9.66 -9.12 9.28
CA ARG A 259 9.33 -9.59 10.63
C ARG A 259 7.87 -10.04 10.82
N GLN A 260 6.98 -9.81 9.87
CA GLN A 260 5.63 -10.39 9.88
C GLN A 260 5.71 -11.90 9.59
N TYR A 261 6.68 -12.32 8.77
CA TYR A 261 6.88 -13.70 8.33
C TYR A 261 7.98 -14.42 9.10
N LEU A 262 8.98 -13.65 9.60
CA LEU A 262 10.09 -14.13 10.42
C LEU A 262 10.07 -13.44 11.80
N PRO A 263 9.15 -13.83 12.70
CA PRO A 263 9.15 -13.37 14.08
C PRO A 263 10.49 -13.65 14.76
N ARG A 264 10.79 -12.96 15.86
CA ARG A 264 12.07 -13.13 16.56
C ARG A 264 12.27 -14.52 17.17
N GLN A 265 11.17 -15.22 17.46
CA GLN A 265 11.13 -16.57 18.03
C GLN A 265 11.36 -17.66 16.97
N THR A 266 11.31 -17.32 15.68
CA THR A 266 11.58 -18.28 14.61
C THR A 266 13.01 -18.79 14.68
N ASP A 267 13.21 -20.08 14.63
CA ASP A 267 14.54 -20.67 14.47
C ASP A 267 15.03 -20.50 13.04
N PHE A 268 16.07 -19.71 12.87
CA PHE A 268 16.60 -19.43 11.53
C PHE A 268 17.45 -20.57 10.97
N SER A 269 17.91 -21.52 11.80
CA SER A 269 18.69 -22.68 11.33
C SER A 269 17.88 -23.62 10.44
N THR A 270 16.56 -23.60 10.58
CA THR A 270 15.62 -24.47 9.83
C THR A 270 14.98 -23.80 8.63
N ILE A 271 15.33 -22.55 8.34
CA ILE A 271 14.72 -21.79 7.23
C ILE A 271 15.23 -22.29 5.89
N ALA A 272 14.33 -22.86 5.09
CA ALA A 272 14.63 -23.20 3.70
C ALA A 272 14.74 -21.94 2.82
N ASP A 273 15.61 -21.97 1.81
CA ASP A 273 15.72 -20.87 0.84
C ASP A 273 14.39 -20.61 0.11
N ALA A 274 13.62 -21.65 -0.19
CA ALA A 274 12.29 -21.53 -0.78
C ALA A 274 11.35 -20.67 0.07
N HIS A 275 11.42 -20.76 1.42
CA HIS A 275 10.64 -19.91 2.31
C HIS A 275 11.06 -18.44 2.24
N LEU A 276 12.36 -18.16 2.15
CA LEU A 276 12.85 -16.80 1.93
C LEU A 276 12.37 -16.22 0.59
N ARG A 277 12.40 -17.05 -0.50
CA ARG A 277 11.85 -16.63 -1.81
C ARG A 277 10.36 -16.33 -1.74
N TRP A 278 9.60 -17.13 -1.03
CA TRP A 278 8.17 -16.88 -0.81
C TRP A 278 7.92 -15.55 -0.08
N ILE A 279 8.70 -15.26 0.97
CA ILE A 279 8.61 -13.97 1.67
C ILE A 279 8.93 -12.81 0.75
N GLU A 280 9.99 -12.92 -0.05
CA GLU A 280 10.36 -11.91 -1.05
C GLU A 280 9.20 -11.67 -2.02
N GLN A 281 8.58 -12.71 -2.58
CA GLN A 281 7.44 -12.61 -3.48
C GLN A 281 6.28 -11.85 -2.85
N ARG A 282 5.95 -12.14 -1.59
CA ARG A 282 4.92 -11.41 -0.83
C ARG A 282 5.28 -9.93 -0.66
N LEU A 283 6.54 -9.58 -0.53
CA LEU A 283 6.99 -8.21 -0.27
C LEU A 283 7.15 -7.39 -1.55
N TYR A 284 7.73 -7.95 -2.61
CA TYR A 284 8.00 -7.19 -3.83
C TYR A 284 6.78 -7.10 -4.78
N ASN A 285 5.76 -7.96 -4.62
CA ASN A 285 4.47 -7.84 -5.31
C ASN A 285 3.46 -6.95 -4.56
N ARG A 286 3.82 -6.44 -3.38
CA ARG A 286 2.94 -5.58 -2.60
C ARG A 286 3.06 -4.12 -3.05
N PRO A 287 1.97 -3.47 -3.52
CA PRO A 287 2.00 -2.07 -3.95
C PRO A 287 2.53 -1.12 -2.88
N ARG A 288 3.23 -0.08 -3.28
CA ARG A 288 3.78 0.94 -2.36
C ARG A 288 3.25 2.32 -2.69
N LYS A 289 2.66 3.01 -1.71
CA LYS A 289 2.16 4.39 -1.88
C LYS A 289 3.25 5.34 -2.39
N ILE A 290 4.48 5.19 -1.88
CA ILE A 290 5.64 5.99 -2.29
C ILE A 290 6.06 5.75 -3.75
N LEU A 291 5.64 4.65 -4.36
CA LEU A 291 5.86 4.29 -5.77
C LEU A 291 4.61 4.54 -6.63
N GLY A 292 3.67 5.39 -6.18
CA GLY A 292 2.42 5.61 -6.89
C GLY A 292 1.55 4.35 -6.97
N PHE A 293 1.61 3.49 -5.96
CA PHE A 293 0.95 2.18 -5.90
C PHE A 293 1.44 1.17 -6.94
N LYS A 294 2.58 1.40 -7.59
CA LYS A 294 3.34 0.33 -8.26
C LYS A 294 3.96 -0.61 -7.24
N THR A 295 4.25 -1.84 -7.67
CA THR A 295 5.00 -2.80 -6.85
C THR A 295 6.51 -2.56 -6.97
N PRO A 296 7.31 -2.96 -5.96
CA PRO A 296 8.77 -2.94 -6.04
C PRO A 296 9.32 -3.64 -7.28
N LEU A 297 8.76 -4.78 -7.65
CA LEU A 297 9.20 -5.56 -8.81
C LEU A 297 8.92 -4.81 -10.13
N GLU A 298 7.72 -4.22 -10.28
CA GLU A 298 7.38 -3.42 -11.47
C GLU A 298 8.38 -2.28 -11.67
N VAL A 299 8.64 -1.50 -10.61
CA VAL A 299 9.56 -0.36 -10.70
C VAL A 299 11.00 -0.83 -11.01
N PHE A 300 11.46 -1.89 -10.36
CA PHE A 300 12.81 -2.42 -10.63
C PHE A 300 12.96 -2.91 -12.07
N SER A 301 12.00 -3.68 -12.57
CA SER A 301 12.03 -4.23 -13.92
C SER A 301 11.93 -3.14 -15.00
N GLU A 302 11.05 -2.15 -14.82
CA GLU A 302 10.93 -1.01 -15.74
C GLU A 302 12.24 -0.24 -15.85
N GLU A 303 12.92 0.01 -14.73
CA GLU A 303 14.18 0.77 -14.70
C GLU A 303 15.35 -0.03 -15.29
N VAL A 304 15.40 -1.35 -15.07
CA VAL A 304 16.41 -2.23 -15.72
C VAL A 304 16.25 -2.19 -17.23
N LEU A 305 15.01 -2.34 -17.73
CA LEU A 305 14.74 -2.30 -19.16
C LEU A 305 15.10 -0.93 -19.77
N ASN A 306 14.77 0.17 -19.10
CA ASN A 306 15.13 1.52 -19.54
C ASN A 306 16.65 1.73 -19.56
N SER A 307 17.39 1.18 -18.59
CA SER A 307 18.86 1.29 -18.56
C SER A 307 19.52 0.55 -19.72
N VAL A 308 18.98 -0.60 -20.11
CA VAL A 308 19.48 -1.37 -21.28
C VAL A 308 19.16 -0.63 -22.57
N ALA A 309 17.95 -0.10 -22.73
CA ALA A 309 17.54 0.63 -23.93
C ALA A 309 18.34 1.92 -24.17
N ASN A 310 18.82 2.56 -23.10
CA ASN A 310 19.64 3.78 -23.21
C ASN A 310 21.15 3.51 -23.47
N GLN A 311 21.57 2.25 -23.44
CA GLN A 311 22.96 1.82 -23.75
C GLN A 311 23.09 1.24 -25.16
N SER A 312 21.97 1.05 -25.87
CA SER A 312 21.92 0.61 -27.27
C SER A 312 21.81 1.82 -28.19
#